data_f4148ee722c3140235b0decf92ec8607
#
_entry.id   f4148ee722c3140235b0decf92ec8607
#
_cell.length_a   1.000
_cell.length_b   1.000
_cell.length_c   1.000
_cell.angle_alpha   90.00
_cell.angle_beta   90.00
_cell.angle_gamma   90.00
#
_symmetry.space_group_name_H-M   'P 1'
#
loop_
_entity.id
_entity.type
_entity.pdbx_description
1 polymer ?
#
loop_
_entity_poly.entity_id
_entity_poly.type
_entity_poly.pdbx_seq_one_letter_code
_entity_poly.pdbx_strand_id
1 'polypeptide(L)'
;GVVFMKIEFLGADREVTGSCHYVAFGETHFLVDCGMEQGADLYVNQEIPVNPATIDYVFVTHAHIDHSGLLPLLYNHGFRGKIFATTATCELCNIMLKDSAHIQEFEAEWKNRKARRAGRPEVTPMYNMEDAQGVLEHFVPCTYHETVQICEGLTIRFVDAGHLLGSSSIEIWVTEDGETRKLVFSGDIGNYNRPLIRDPEYLEEADYVIMESTYGNRNHNTPPDYAAELAKVMNSTFTKGGNLVIPAFSVGRTQEMLYYMRRIKTEGLLPEYPGFEVYIDSPLAVEATNIFHKSVEAVSYTHLRAHETLM
;
A
#
# COMPACT_ATOMS: atom_id res chain seq x y z
N GLY A 1 -3.58 31.59 -22.89
CA GLY A 1 -3.74 30.18 -23.23
C GLY A 1 -4.67 29.52 -22.21
N VAL A 2 -5.65 28.80 -22.67
CA VAL A 2 -6.51 28.00 -21.78
C VAL A 2 -5.62 26.90 -21.23
N VAL A 3 -5.45 26.83 -19.90
CA VAL A 3 -4.77 25.71 -19.25
C VAL A 3 -5.79 24.59 -19.19
N PHE A 4 -5.57 23.57 -19.98
CA PHE A 4 -6.50 22.47 -20.15
C PHE A 4 -6.57 21.57 -18.89
N MET A 5 -5.47 21.19 -18.35
CA MET A 5 -5.31 20.34 -17.17
C MET A 5 -3.95 20.63 -16.54
N LYS A 6 -3.88 20.56 -15.22
CA LYS A 6 -2.63 20.74 -14.45
C LYS A 6 -2.30 19.46 -13.70
N ILE A 7 -1.07 19.00 -13.77
CA ILE A 7 -0.53 17.90 -12.98
C ILE A 7 0.65 18.42 -12.17
N GLU A 8 0.65 18.20 -10.87
CA GLU A 8 1.76 18.54 -9.96
C GLU A 8 2.20 17.30 -9.19
N PHE A 9 3.51 17.12 -9.10
CA PHE A 9 4.14 16.07 -8.29
C PHE A 9 4.41 16.68 -6.91
N LEU A 10 3.65 16.27 -5.89
CA LEU A 10 3.75 16.80 -4.54
C LEU A 10 4.67 15.97 -3.66
N GLY A 11 4.94 14.73 -4.03
CA GLY A 11 5.82 13.80 -3.35
C GLY A 11 6.36 12.73 -4.29
N ALA A 12 7.32 11.94 -3.80
CA ALA A 12 8.05 10.92 -4.57
C ALA A 12 8.71 11.45 -5.87
N ASP A 13 8.99 12.74 -5.95
CA ASP A 13 9.74 13.34 -7.06
C ASP A 13 11.24 13.15 -6.82
N ARG A 14 11.85 12.21 -7.54
CA ARG A 14 13.24 11.73 -7.37
C ARG A 14 13.50 11.04 -6.04
N GLU A 15 12.47 10.60 -5.36
CA GLU A 15 12.48 9.87 -4.10
C GLU A 15 11.61 8.62 -4.21
N VAL A 16 11.75 7.70 -3.24
CA VAL A 16 11.04 6.40 -3.29
C VAL A 16 9.71 6.43 -2.57
N THR A 17 9.59 7.23 -1.50
CA THR A 17 8.41 7.22 -0.62
C THR A 17 7.66 8.56 -0.66
N GLY A 18 6.42 8.57 -0.18
CA GLY A 18 5.61 9.77 -0.11
C GLY A 18 4.86 10.09 -1.40
N SER A 19 4.40 9.07 -2.14
CA SER A 19 3.68 9.26 -3.40
C SER A 19 2.44 10.14 -3.23
N CYS A 20 2.42 11.26 -3.96
CA CYS A 20 1.29 12.18 -3.95
C CYS A 20 1.31 13.03 -5.24
N HIS A 21 0.28 12.90 -6.07
CA HIS A 21 0.15 13.63 -7.31
C HIS A 21 -1.16 14.39 -7.31
N TYR A 22 -1.08 15.69 -7.59
CA TYR A 22 -2.25 16.56 -7.70
C TYR A 22 -2.62 16.79 -9.14
N VAL A 23 -3.91 16.68 -9.43
CA VAL A 23 -4.47 16.98 -10.76
C VAL A 23 -5.64 17.94 -10.62
N ALA A 24 -5.67 18.96 -11.46
CA ALA A 24 -6.77 19.90 -11.58
C ALA A 24 -7.21 20.06 -13.04
N PHE A 25 -8.51 20.05 -13.28
CA PHE A 25 -9.13 20.40 -14.54
C PHE A 25 -10.48 21.07 -14.28
N GLY A 26 -10.80 22.15 -14.99
CA GLY A 26 -11.95 22.98 -14.67
C GLY A 26 -11.96 23.35 -13.17
N GLU A 27 -13.07 23.04 -12.50
CA GLU A 27 -13.24 23.26 -11.06
C GLU A 27 -13.00 21.98 -10.24
N THR A 28 -12.58 20.89 -10.89
CA THR A 28 -12.39 19.60 -10.23
C THR A 28 -10.92 19.39 -9.83
N HIS A 29 -10.69 19.00 -8.59
CA HIS A 29 -9.37 18.80 -8.00
C HIS A 29 -9.27 17.42 -7.36
N PHE A 30 -8.26 16.65 -7.73
CA PHE A 30 -8.07 15.32 -7.12
C PHE A 30 -6.60 14.99 -6.87
N LEU A 31 -6.38 14.05 -5.96
CA LEU A 31 -5.09 13.45 -5.71
C LEU A 31 -5.06 12.01 -6.25
N VAL A 32 -3.90 11.58 -6.70
CA VAL A 32 -3.54 10.16 -6.85
C VAL A 32 -2.49 9.86 -5.81
N ASP A 33 -2.84 8.97 -4.88
CA ASP A 33 -2.14 8.71 -3.64
C ASP A 33 -2.02 9.94 -2.69
N CYS A 34 -1.75 9.67 -1.44
CA CYS A 34 -1.48 10.66 -0.41
C CYS A 34 -0.58 10.00 0.64
N GLY A 35 0.66 9.80 0.26
CA GLY A 35 1.62 8.97 0.94
C GLY A 35 2.45 9.71 1.97
N MET A 36 2.90 8.97 2.97
CA MET A 36 3.81 9.42 4.00
C MET A 36 5.25 9.10 3.60
N GLU A 37 6.15 10.07 3.69
CA GLU A 37 7.58 9.82 3.55
C GLU A 37 8.08 8.87 4.64
N GLN A 38 8.93 7.94 4.25
CA GLN A 38 9.54 6.96 5.15
C GLN A 38 11.06 6.92 4.93
N GLY A 39 11.84 6.68 6.00
CA GLY A 39 13.28 6.53 5.91
C GLY A 39 14.02 7.02 7.15
N ALA A 40 15.36 6.88 7.12
CA ALA A 40 16.24 7.34 8.19
C ALA A 40 16.48 8.85 8.16
N ASP A 41 16.27 9.47 7.03
CA ASP A 41 16.37 10.92 6.89
C ASP A 41 15.09 11.53 7.46
N LEU A 42 15.31 12.47 8.38
CA LEU A 42 14.24 13.21 9.07
C LEU A 42 13.55 14.17 8.08
N TYR A 43 12.96 13.63 7.02
CA TYR A 43 11.99 14.40 6.28
C TYR A 43 10.81 14.61 7.24
N VAL A 44 10.66 15.83 7.65
CA VAL A 44 9.45 16.26 8.33
C VAL A 44 8.36 16.04 7.29
N ASN A 45 7.42 15.11 7.56
CA ASN A 45 6.23 14.98 6.74
C ASN A 45 5.63 16.37 6.60
N GLN A 46 5.79 16.95 5.43
CA GLN A 46 5.37 18.32 5.17
C GLN A 46 3.86 18.32 5.01
N GLU A 47 3.27 19.44 5.38
CA GLU A 47 1.88 19.70 5.02
C GLU A 47 1.74 19.57 3.50
N ILE A 48 0.67 18.93 3.06
CA ILE A 48 0.38 18.81 1.64
C ILE A 48 0.27 20.22 1.05
N PRO A 49 1.04 20.58 0.01
CA PRO A 49 1.15 21.96 -0.47
C PRO A 49 -0.08 22.43 -1.28
N VAL A 50 -1.23 21.87 -0.99
CA VAL A 50 -2.54 22.23 -1.53
C VAL A 50 -3.53 22.33 -0.38
N ASN A 51 -4.60 23.11 -0.55
CA ASN A 51 -5.65 23.21 0.47
C ASN A 51 -6.50 21.92 0.47
N PRO A 52 -6.43 21.09 1.53
CA PRO A 52 -7.19 19.84 1.58
C PRO A 52 -8.72 20.00 1.42
N ALA A 53 -9.26 21.15 1.85
CA ALA A 53 -10.69 21.43 1.73
C ALA A 53 -11.17 21.66 0.27
N THR A 54 -10.25 21.88 -0.66
CA THR A 54 -10.56 22.02 -2.10
C THR A 54 -10.40 20.74 -2.89
N ILE A 55 -9.96 19.64 -2.28
CA ILE A 55 -9.80 18.36 -2.94
C ILE A 55 -11.15 17.63 -2.96
N ASP A 56 -11.64 17.31 -4.15
CA ASP A 56 -12.91 16.63 -4.36
C ASP A 56 -12.76 15.11 -4.21
N TYR A 57 -11.64 14.55 -4.74
CA TYR A 57 -11.43 13.11 -4.82
C TYR A 57 -9.97 12.73 -4.52
N VAL A 58 -9.80 11.51 -4.00
CA VAL A 58 -8.50 10.85 -3.93
C VAL A 58 -8.64 9.46 -4.57
N PHE A 59 -7.69 9.08 -5.41
CA PHE A 59 -7.58 7.75 -5.99
C PHE A 59 -6.35 7.08 -5.41
N VAL A 60 -6.53 5.94 -4.70
CA VAL A 60 -5.43 5.26 -4.02
C VAL A 60 -5.02 4.03 -4.81
N THR A 61 -3.75 3.97 -5.19
CA THR A 61 -3.20 2.85 -5.97
C THR A 61 -3.10 1.58 -5.13
N HIS A 62 -2.65 1.68 -3.90
CA HIS A 62 -2.54 0.57 -2.95
C HIS A 62 -2.34 1.05 -1.50
N ALA A 63 -2.36 0.10 -0.56
CA ALA A 63 -2.48 0.42 0.85
C ALA A 63 -1.17 0.72 1.59
N HIS A 64 0.02 0.62 0.95
CA HIS A 64 1.27 0.97 1.64
C HIS A 64 1.23 2.40 2.18
N ILE A 65 1.88 2.61 3.32
CA ILE A 65 1.85 3.90 4.04
C ILE A 65 2.48 5.04 3.23
N ASP A 66 3.45 4.75 2.39
CA ASP A 66 4.05 5.72 1.46
C ASP A 66 3.13 6.09 0.27
N HIS A 67 1.95 5.49 0.17
CA HIS A 67 0.87 5.83 -0.79
C HIS A 67 -0.44 6.26 -0.11
N SER A 68 -0.67 5.90 1.13
CA SER A 68 -1.94 6.17 1.84
C SER A 68 -1.79 6.88 3.18
N GLY A 69 -0.58 6.93 3.72
CA GLY A 69 -0.33 7.26 5.13
C GLY A 69 -0.67 8.68 5.56
N LEU A 70 -0.81 9.64 4.64
CA LEU A 70 -1.24 11.02 4.96
C LEU A 70 -2.75 11.26 4.75
N LEU A 71 -3.53 10.26 4.38
CA LEU A 71 -4.99 10.39 4.26
C LEU A 71 -5.66 10.87 5.55
N PRO A 72 -5.28 10.37 6.77
CA PRO A 72 -5.83 10.91 8.01
C PRO A 72 -5.47 12.38 8.26
N LEU A 73 -4.25 12.79 7.88
CA LEU A 73 -3.84 14.19 7.96
C LEU A 73 -4.63 15.07 6.98
N LEU A 74 -4.83 14.59 5.76
CA LEU A 74 -5.67 15.25 4.76
C LEU A 74 -7.09 15.50 5.31
N TYR A 75 -7.69 14.49 5.95
CA TYR A 75 -8.99 14.59 6.60
C TYR A 75 -8.99 15.59 7.77
N ASN A 76 -7.98 15.52 8.64
CA ASN A 76 -7.82 16.45 9.77
C ASN A 76 -7.78 17.92 9.29
N HIS A 77 -7.12 18.17 8.17
CA HIS A 77 -6.98 19.50 7.55
C HIS A 77 -8.17 19.92 6.66
N GLY A 78 -9.29 19.20 6.71
CA GLY A 78 -10.56 19.64 6.12
C GLY A 78 -11.00 18.96 4.84
N PHE A 79 -10.29 17.93 4.37
CA PHE A 79 -10.79 17.08 3.26
C PHE A 79 -12.13 16.43 3.65
N ARG A 80 -13.11 16.50 2.75
CA ARG A 80 -14.44 15.89 2.93
C ARG A 80 -14.95 15.23 1.64
N GLY A 81 -14.06 15.07 0.64
CA GLY A 81 -14.35 14.41 -0.62
C GLY A 81 -14.46 12.88 -0.49
N LYS A 82 -14.37 12.17 -1.60
CA LYS A 82 -14.42 10.70 -1.66
C LYS A 82 -13.06 10.12 -2.01
N ILE A 83 -12.76 8.95 -1.44
CA ILE A 83 -11.52 8.21 -1.68
C ILE A 83 -11.88 6.90 -2.39
N PHE A 84 -11.41 6.73 -3.60
CA PHE A 84 -11.67 5.53 -4.39
C PHE A 84 -10.44 4.62 -4.40
N ALA A 85 -10.65 3.35 -4.14
CA ALA A 85 -9.63 2.32 -4.18
C ALA A 85 -10.26 0.95 -4.46
N THR A 86 -9.46 -0.05 -4.79
CA THR A 86 -9.96 -1.42 -4.87
C THR A 86 -10.49 -1.89 -3.52
N THR A 87 -11.43 -2.82 -3.51
CA THR A 87 -12.03 -3.36 -2.27
C THR A 87 -10.96 -3.84 -1.29
N ALA A 88 -9.96 -4.59 -1.77
CA ALA A 88 -8.90 -5.11 -0.91
C ALA A 88 -7.98 -3.98 -0.38
N THR A 89 -7.71 -2.95 -1.18
CA THR A 89 -6.97 -1.76 -0.73
C THR A 89 -7.75 -1.02 0.37
N CYS A 90 -9.07 -0.86 0.23
CA CYS A 90 -9.91 -0.26 1.28
C CYS A 90 -9.82 -1.05 2.60
N GLU A 91 -9.90 -2.39 2.54
CA GLU A 91 -9.81 -3.24 3.72
C GLU A 91 -8.42 -3.17 4.39
N LEU A 92 -7.35 -3.16 3.59
CA LEU A 92 -5.98 -3.00 4.11
C LEU A 92 -5.75 -1.60 4.69
N CYS A 93 -6.22 -0.52 4.04
CA CYS A 93 -6.15 0.83 4.59
C CYS A 93 -6.88 0.93 5.93
N ASN A 94 -8.01 0.23 6.10
CA ASN A 94 -8.74 0.23 7.37
C ASN A 94 -7.91 -0.27 8.56
N ILE A 95 -7.06 -1.26 8.36
CA ILE A 95 -6.18 -1.74 9.44
C ILE A 95 -4.88 -0.94 9.54
N MET A 96 -4.28 -0.58 8.40
CA MET A 96 -2.97 0.07 8.36
C MET A 96 -3.00 1.52 8.85
N LEU A 97 -4.03 2.31 8.49
CA LEU A 97 -4.13 3.69 8.93
C LEU A 97 -4.40 3.81 10.43
N LYS A 98 -5.18 2.89 11.00
CA LYS A 98 -5.39 2.81 12.46
C LYS A 98 -4.11 2.41 13.19
N ASP A 99 -3.37 1.44 12.67
CA ASP A 99 -2.08 1.03 13.25
C ASP A 99 -1.08 2.18 13.20
N SER A 100 -1.00 2.89 12.07
CA SER A 100 -0.14 4.07 11.93
C SER A 100 -0.51 5.18 12.93
N ALA A 101 -1.79 5.46 13.13
CA ALA A 101 -2.24 6.42 14.14
C ALA A 101 -1.82 6.00 15.55
N HIS A 102 -2.05 4.72 15.89
CA HIS A 102 -1.65 4.17 17.19
C HIS A 102 -0.15 4.29 17.45
N ILE A 103 0.67 3.95 16.45
CA ILE A 103 2.14 4.08 16.54
C ILE A 103 2.53 5.54 16.80
N GLN A 104 1.96 6.49 16.05
CA GLN A 104 2.27 7.92 16.21
C GLN A 104 1.86 8.45 17.59
N GLU A 105 0.68 8.09 18.09
CA GLU A 105 0.23 8.46 19.43
C GLU A 105 1.15 7.88 20.51
N PHE A 106 1.53 6.61 20.39
CA PHE A 106 2.44 5.94 21.32
C PHE A 106 3.83 6.60 21.32
N GLU A 107 4.38 6.89 20.14
CA GLU A 107 5.67 7.58 20.01
C GLU A 107 5.64 8.99 20.58
N ALA A 108 4.58 9.73 20.31
CA ALA A 108 4.39 11.08 20.86
C ALA A 108 4.34 11.04 22.38
N GLU A 109 3.57 10.10 22.95
CA GLU A 109 3.50 9.94 24.41
C GLU A 109 4.87 9.59 25.01
N TRP A 110 5.61 8.67 24.39
CA TRP A 110 6.94 8.28 24.84
C TRP A 110 7.94 9.45 24.77
N LYS A 111 7.93 10.24 23.69
CA LYS A 111 8.73 11.46 23.55
C LYS A 111 8.34 12.49 24.63
N ASN A 112 7.04 12.64 24.88
CA ASN A 112 6.51 13.61 25.85
C ASN A 112 6.85 13.26 27.31
N ARG A 113 6.88 11.97 27.67
CA ARG A 113 7.40 11.54 28.98
C ARG A 113 8.85 11.98 29.22
N LYS A 114 9.69 11.91 28.18
CA LYS A 114 11.08 12.40 28.23
C LYS A 114 11.15 13.94 28.23
N ALA A 115 10.34 14.61 27.39
CA ALA A 115 10.28 16.05 27.28
C ALA A 115 9.89 16.69 28.62
N ARG A 116 8.84 16.19 29.30
CA ARG A 116 8.39 16.65 30.62
C ARG A 116 9.50 16.58 31.67
N ARG A 117 10.26 15.47 31.69
CA ARG A 117 11.40 15.29 32.62
C ARG A 117 12.55 16.26 32.34
N ALA A 118 12.69 16.71 31.09
CA ALA A 118 13.76 17.59 30.63
C ALA A 118 13.33 19.07 30.53
N GLY A 119 12.08 19.41 30.88
CA GLY A 119 11.53 20.77 30.72
C GLY A 119 11.45 21.23 29.25
N ARG A 120 11.26 20.30 28.30
CA ARG A 120 11.16 20.58 26.85
C ARG A 120 9.69 20.63 26.42
N PRO A 121 9.37 21.32 25.30
CA PRO A 121 8.03 21.29 24.72
C PRO A 121 7.59 19.87 24.37
N GLU A 122 6.30 19.61 24.52
CA GLU A 122 5.67 18.36 24.09
C GLU A 122 5.44 18.37 22.57
N VAL A 123 5.42 17.18 21.97
CA VAL A 123 5.10 16.97 20.55
C VAL A 123 3.71 16.37 20.42
N THR A 124 3.02 16.68 19.33
CA THR A 124 1.75 16.07 18.95
C THR A 124 1.96 15.10 17.80
N PRO A 125 1.20 14.01 17.70
CA PRO A 125 1.21 13.18 16.49
C PRO A 125 0.70 14.02 15.30
N MET A 126 1.06 13.65 14.07
CA MET A 126 0.55 14.32 12.88
C MET A 126 -0.97 14.16 12.75
N TYR A 127 -1.48 13.02 13.14
CA TYR A 127 -2.90 12.70 13.24
C TYR A 127 -3.11 11.65 14.34
N ASN A 128 -4.32 11.47 14.75
CA ASN A 128 -4.72 10.56 15.82
C ASN A 128 -5.69 9.48 15.33
N MET A 129 -6.14 8.63 16.23
CA MET A 129 -7.08 7.55 15.91
C MET A 129 -8.43 8.05 15.39
N GLU A 130 -8.93 9.21 15.88
CA GLU A 130 -10.18 9.79 15.40
C GLU A 130 -10.07 10.25 13.96
N ASP A 131 -8.94 10.86 13.58
CA ASP A 131 -8.65 11.25 12.20
C ASP A 131 -8.58 10.03 11.27
N ALA A 132 -7.91 8.95 11.73
CA ALA A 132 -7.82 7.70 10.97
C ALA A 132 -9.19 7.03 10.79
N GLN A 133 -10.04 7.02 11.82
CA GLN A 133 -11.39 6.49 11.71
C GLN A 133 -12.27 7.36 10.82
N GLY A 134 -12.18 8.68 10.95
CA GLY A 134 -12.98 9.62 10.18
C GLY A 134 -12.70 9.54 8.67
N VAL A 135 -11.43 9.46 8.27
CA VAL A 135 -11.09 9.36 6.84
C VAL A 135 -11.58 8.06 6.21
N LEU A 136 -11.66 6.97 6.97
CA LEU A 136 -12.13 5.68 6.47
C LEU A 136 -13.61 5.69 6.04
N GLU A 137 -14.42 6.60 6.58
CA GLU A 137 -15.82 6.77 6.16
C GLU A 137 -15.96 7.37 4.74
N HIS A 138 -14.89 7.93 4.20
CA HIS A 138 -14.85 8.51 2.86
C HIS A 138 -14.47 7.52 1.76
N PHE A 139 -14.06 6.30 2.11
CA PHE A 139 -13.66 5.28 1.14
C PHE A 139 -14.84 4.72 0.36
N VAL A 140 -14.64 4.60 -0.95
CA VAL A 140 -15.58 4.00 -1.90
C VAL A 140 -14.85 2.83 -2.58
N PRO A 141 -15.22 1.58 -2.28
CA PRO A 141 -14.59 0.42 -2.88
C PRO A 141 -14.97 0.27 -4.35
N CYS A 142 -13.99 -0.05 -5.18
CA CYS A 142 -14.12 -0.31 -6.60
C CYS A 142 -13.67 -1.74 -6.94
N THR A 143 -14.21 -2.26 -8.04
CA THR A 143 -13.80 -3.53 -8.62
C THR A 143 -12.75 -3.30 -9.73
N TYR A 144 -11.82 -4.22 -9.90
CA TYR A 144 -10.91 -4.18 -11.06
C TYR A 144 -11.70 -4.22 -12.37
N HIS A 145 -11.17 -3.52 -13.38
CA HIS A 145 -11.70 -3.41 -14.75
C HIS A 145 -13.06 -2.71 -14.88
N GLU A 146 -13.71 -2.38 -13.77
CA GLU A 146 -14.93 -1.60 -13.82
C GLU A 146 -14.60 -0.14 -14.14
N THR A 147 -15.26 0.41 -15.17
CA THR A 147 -15.18 1.82 -15.52
C THR A 147 -16.18 2.60 -14.68
N VAL A 148 -15.67 3.49 -13.83
CA VAL A 148 -16.47 4.27 -12.88
C VAL A 148 -16.47 5.74 -13.30
N GLN A 149 -17.64 6.29 -13.59
CA GLN A 149 -17.79 7.72 -13.79
C GLN A 149 -17.86 8.42 -12.44
N ILE A 150 -16.89 9.27 -12.15
CA ILE A 150 -16.74 9.99 -10.88
C ILE A 150 -17.62 11.25 -10.86
N CYS A 151 -17.49 12.07 -11.90
CA CYS A 151 -18.31 13.25 -12.16
C CYS A 151 -18.33 13.53 -13.67
N GLU A 152 -18.94 14.63 -14.09
CA GLU A 152 -18.89 15.05 -15.48
C GLU A 152 -17.43 15.30 -15.90
N GLY A 153 -17.02 14.66 -16.99
CA GLY A 153 -15.66 14.78 -17.52
C GLY A 153 -14.59 13.96 -16.78
N LEU A 154 -14.93 13.18 -15.74
CA LEU A 154 -13.96 12.35 -15.02
C LEU A 154 -14.42 10.90 -14.89
N THR A 155 -13.65 10.01 -15.47
CA THR A 155 -13.88 8.56 -15.43
C THR A 155 -12.60 7.85 -15.02
N ILE A 156 -12.70 6.77 -14.27
CA ILE A 156 -11.54 5.98 -13.81
C ILE A 156 -11.75 4.48 -14.03
N ARG A 157 -10.63 3.75 -14.03
CA ARG A 157 -10.59 2.29 -13.98
C ARG A 157 -9.35 1.82 -13.24
N PHE A 158 -9.51 0.85 -12.34
CA PHE A 158 -8.40 0.19 -11.64
C PHE A 158 -8.01 -1.09 -12.38
N VAL A 159 -6.70 -1.29 -12.57
CA VAL A 159 -6.12 -2.45 -13.25
C VAL A 159 -5.05 -3.06 -12.35
N ASP A 160 -4.98 -4.39 -12.24
CA ASP A 160 -4.10 -5.05 -11.28
C ASP A 160 -2.61 -4.74 -11.55
N ALA A 161 -1.94 -4.17 -10.56
CA ALA A 161 -0.52 -3.83 -10.63
C ALA A 161 0.42 -4.96 -10.15
N GLY A 162 -0.12 -6.04 -9.58
CA GLY A 162 0.65 -7.23 -9.16
C GLY A 162 1.67 -6.97 -8.05
N HIS A 163 1.54 -5.88 -7.29
CA HIS A 163 2.52 -5.46 -6.28
C HIS A 163 2.12 -5.90 -4.87
N LEU A 164 0.90 -5.62 -4.48
CA LEU A 164 0.32 -5.94 -3.18
C LEU A 164 -1.12 -6.42 -3.41
N LEU A 165 -1.72 -7.09 -2.42
CA LEU A 165 -3.14 -7.40 -2.45
C LEU A 165 -3.95 -6.12 -2.66
N GLY A 166 -4.76 -6.08 -3.70
CA GLY A 166 -5.56 -4.91 -4.06
C GLY A 166 -4.81 -3.80 -4.81
N SER A 167 -3.49 -3.93 -5.02
CA SER A 167 -2.71 -2.92 -5.73
C SER A 167 -3.20 -2.71 -7.16
N SER A 168 -3.17 -1.46 -7.62
CA SER A 168 -3.65 -1.11 -8.95
C SER A 168 -2.83 -0.02 -9.61
N SER A 169 -2.70 -0.14 -10.91
CA SER A 169 -2.51 1.01 -11.78
C SER A 169 -3.86 1.65 -12.07
N ILE A 170 -3.91 2.97 -12.16
CA ILE A 170 -5.15 3.72 -12.33
C ILE A 170 -5.16 4.39 -13.70
N GLU A 171 -6.15 4.05 -14.51
CA GLU A 171 -6.47 4.76 -15.75
C GLU A 171 -7.50 5.84 -15.44
N ILE A 172 -7.24 7.05 -15.88
CA ILE A 172 -8.08 8.23 -15.63
C ILE A 172 -8.33 8.92 -16.97
N TRP A 173 -9.59 9.08 -17.33
CA TRP A 173 -10.01 9.88 -18.49
C TRP A 173 -10.56 11.20 -18.02
N VAL A 174 -9.91 12.27 -18.47
CA VAL A 174 -10.34 13.66 -18.24
C VAL A 174 -10.86 14.24 -19.54
N THR A 175 -12.09 14.70 -19.55
CA THR A 175 -12.73 15.34 -20.70
C THR A 175 -13.03 16.81 -20.37
N GLU A 176 -12.48 17.72 -21.14
CA GLU A 176 -12.68 19.17 -21.03
C GLU A 176 -12.81 19.76 -22.44
N ASP A 177 -13.75 20.68 -22.64
CA ASP A 177 -14.01 21.32 -23.93
C ASP A 177 -14.19 20.35 -25.12
N GLY A 178 -14.72 19.16 -24.87
CA GLY A 178 -14.96 18.11 -25.87
C GLY A 178 -13.74 17.28 -26.25
N GLU A 179 -12.57 17.55 -25.65
CA GLU A 179 -11.38 16.72 -25.80
C GLU A 179 -11.19 15.82 -24.57
N THR A 180 -10.85 14.56 -24.80
CA THR A 180 -10.54 13.59 -23.76
C THR A 180 -9.04 13.30 -23.75
N ARG A 181 -8.45 13.28 -22.58
CA ARG A 181 -7.07 12.83 -22.33
C ARG A 181 -7.06 11.68 -21.36
N LYS A 182 -6.28 10.65 -21.68
CA LYS A 182 -6.08 9.49 -20.82
C LYS A 182 -4.76 9.61 -20.06
N LEU A 183 -4.85 9.61 -18.74
CA LEU A 183 -3.71 9.52 -17.84
C LEU A 183 -3.62 8.10 -17.28
N VAL A 184 -2.39 7.65 -17.05
CA VAL A 184 -2.11 6.40 -16.33
C VAL A 184 -1.16 6.71 -15.18
N PHE A 185 -1.56 6.31 -13.97
CA PHE A 185 -0.70 6.28 -12.79
C PHE A 185 -0.40 4.84 -12.46
N SER A 186 0.87 4.46 -12.50
CA SER A 186 1.25 3.04 -12.31
C SER A 186 1.03 2.55 -10.89
N GLY A 187 1.09 3.42 -9.88
CA GLY A 187 1.40 2.99 -8.54
C GLY A 187 2.73 2.21 -8.54
N ASP A 188 2.91 1.32 -7.58
CA ASP A 188 4.03 0.38 -7.57
C ASP A 188 3.68 -0.85 -8.40
N ILE A 189 4.60 -1.25 -9.29
CA ILE A 189 4.42 -2.38 -10.20
C ILE A 189 5.11 -3.62 -9.63
N GLY A 190 4.37 -4.72 -9.56
CA GLY A 190 4.90 -5.99 -9.08
C GLY A 190 5.72 -6.76 -10.10
N ASN A 191 6.26 -7.88 -9.65
CA ASN A 191 6.98 -8.83 -10.49
C ASN A 191 6.08 -10.00 -10.89
N TYR A 192 6.38 -10.63 -12.04
CA TYR A 192 5.71 -11.82 -12.49
C TYR A 192 5.98 -13.05 -11.60
N ASN A 193 5.03 -13.99 -11.61
CA ASN A 193 5.13 -15.28 -10.94
C ASN A 193 5.35 -15.18 -9.42
N ARG A 194 4.85 -14.14 -8.78
CA ARG A 194 4.89 -14.03 -7.30
C ARG A 194 3.80 -14.93 -6.69
N PRO A 195 4.06 -15.54 -5.53
CA PRO A 195 3.02 -16.26 -4.82
C PRO A 195 1.94 -15.30 -4.29
N LEU A 196 0.70 -15.78 -4.21
CA LEU A 196 -0.47 -15.16 -3.57
C LEU A 196 -1.14 -14.04 -4.35
N ILE A 197 -0.43 -13.24 -5.11
CA ILE A 197 -0.98 -12.12 -5.90
C ILE A 197 -0.92 -12.46 -7.38
N ARG A 198 -1.73 -11.75 -8.17
CA ARG A 198 -1.72 -11.89 -9.63
C ARG A 198 -0.50 -11.19 -10.22
N ASP A 199 -0.17 -11.55 -11.44
CA ASP A 199 0.83 -10.82 -12.22
C ASP A 199 0.29 -9.44 -12.61
N PRO A 200 1.17 -8.42 -12.77
CA PRO A 200 0.75 -7.11 -13.25
C PRO A 200 0.18 -7.20 -14.66
N GLU A 201 -0.88 -6.44 -14.91
CA GLU A 201 -1.50 -6.34 -16.22
C GLU A 201 -0.91 -5.16 -17.00
N TYR A 202 -0.80 -5.35 -18.32
CA TYR A 202 -0.37 -4.26 -19.21
C TYR A 202 -1.50 -3.29 -19.48
N LEU A 203 -1.15 -2.01 -19.54
CA LEU A 203 -2.03 -0.93 -19.96
C LEU A 203 -1.67 -0.53 -21.38
N GLU A 204 -2.68 -0.43 -22.22
CA GLU A 204 -2.56 0.01 -23.60
C GLU A 204 -2.91 1.49 -23.70
N GLU A 205 -2.15 2.21 -24.52
CA GLU A 205 -2.40 3.60 -24.90
C GLU A 205 -2.70 4.58 -23.74
N ALA A 206 -1.96 5.64 -23.66
CA ALA A 206 -2.22 6.77 -22.78
C ALA A 206 -1.64 8.05 -23.39
N ASP A 207 -2.25 9.20 -23.10
CA ASP A 207 -1.67 10.50 -23.46
C ASP A 207 -0.55 10.85 -22.48
N TYR A 208 -0.71 10.52 -21.21
CA TYR A 208 0.28 10.78 -20.15
C TYR A 208 0.43 9.54 -19.25
N VAL A 209 1.69 9.20 -18.96
CA VAL A 209 2.03 8.09 -18.05
C VAL A 209 2.90 8.61 -16.92
N ILE A 210 2.41 8.45 -15.70
CA ILE A 210 3.14 8.70 -14.46
C ILE A 210 3.50 7.33 -13.87
N MET A 211 4.79 7.00 -13.86
CA MET A 211 5.25 5.64 -13.58
C MET A 211 6.41 5.64 -12.59
N GLU A 212 6.42 4.67 -11.66
CA GLU A 212 7.55 4.43 -10.78
C GLU A 212 8.84 4.10 -11.56
N SER A 213 9.98 4.35 -10.94
CA SER A 213 11.28 3.99 -11.50
C SER A 213 12.29 3.54 -10.45
N THR A 214 11.81 2.96 -9.35
CA THR A 214 12.60 2.53 -8.17
C THR A 214 13.78 1.64 -8.56
N TYR A 215 13.58 0.71 -9.47
CA TYR A 215 14.60 -0.17 -10.02
C TYR A 215 14.93 0.10 -11.49
N GLY A 216 14.60 1.28 -12.01
CA GLY A 216 14.74 1.63 -13.42
C GLY A 216 16.19 1.59 -13.97
N ASN A 217 17.20 1.60 -13.10
CA ASN A 217 18.62 1.58 -13.45
C ASN A 217 19.33 0.24 -13.24
N ARG A 218 18.63 -0.84 -12.85
CA ARG A 218 19.23 -2.13 -12.57
C ARG A 218 18.26 -3.29 -12.79
N ASN A 219 18.82 -4.46 -13.08
CA ASN A 219 18.08 -5.71 -13.16
C ASN A 219 18.11 -6.44 -11.81
N HIS A 220 17.04 -7.14 -11.49
CA HIS A 220 17.02 -8.10 -10.39
C HIS A 220 17.78 -9.37 -10.80
N ASN A 221 18.44 -10.00 -9.83
CA ASN A 221 18.97 -11.34 -10.01
C ASN A 221 17.82 -12.34 -10.20
N THR A 222 18.10 -13.45 -10.90
CA THR A 222 17.14 -14.55 -11.00
C THR A 222 16.74 -14.99 -9.59
N PRO A 223 15.45 -15.02 -9.25
CA PRO A 223 15.02 -15.41 -7.92
C PRO A 223 15.38 -16.90 -7.68
N PRO A 224 15.97 -17.24 -6.52
CA PRO A 224 16.22 -18.62 -6.13
C PRO A 224 14.89 -19.33 -5.79
N ASP A 225 14.94 -20.65 -5.59
CA ASP A 225 13.84 -21.33 -4.90
C ASP A 225 13.86 -20.93 -3.41
N TYR A 226 13.03 -19.94 -3.09
CA TYR A 226 12.95 -19.37 -1.73
C TYR A 226 12.56 -20.41 -0.67
N ALA A 227 11.73 -21.41 -0.99
CA ALA A 227 11.37 -22.46 -0.05
C ALA A 227 12.57 -23.35 0.27
N ALA A 228 13.35 -23.74 -0.75
CA ALA A 228 14.55 -24.55 -0.56
C ALA A 228 15.63 -23.79 0.22
N GLU A 229 15.87 -22.52 -0.10
CA GLU A 229 16.86 -21.72 0.63
C GLU A 229 16.43 -21.46 2.10
N LEU A 230 15.15 -21.19 2.32
CA LEU A 230 14.61 -21.02 3.68
C LEU A 230 14.72 -22.33 4.48
N ALA A 231 14.43 -23.48 3.88
CA ALA A 231 14.57 -24.79 4.52
C ALA A 231 16.01 -25.06 4.95
N LYS A 232 17.02 -24.66 4.16
CA LYS A 232 18.45 -24.78 4.56
C LYS A 232 18.77 -23.94 5.80
N VAL A 233 18.29 -22.69 5.86
CA VAL A 233 18.47 -21.81 7.01
C VAL A 233 17.79 -22.39 8.24
N MET A 234 16.54 -22.87 8.10
CA MET A 234 15.79 -23.51 9.17
C MET A 234 16.51 -24.75 9.71
N ASN A 235 16.98 -25.63 8.83
CA ASN A 235 17.71 -26.83 9.21
C ASN A 235 18.98 -26.49 10.01
N SER A 236 19.77 -25.54 9.52
CA SER A 236 20.96 -25.07 10.21
C SER A 236 20.67 -24.49 11.59
N THR A 237 19.53 -23.81 11.74
CA THR A 237 19.12 -23.20 13.01
C THR A 237 18.61 -24.26 14.00
N PHE A 238 17.74 -25.15 13.54
CA PHE A 238 17.12 -26.18 14.39
C PHE A 238 18.11 -27.25 14.84
N THR A 239 19.08 -27.61 14.01
CA THR A 239 20.18 -28.52 14.38
C THR A 239 21.00 -27.98 15.56
N LYS A 240 21.05 -26.65 15.71
CA LYS A 240 21.70 -25.98 16.86
C LYS A 240 20.76 -25.80 18.06
N GLY A 241 19.53 -26.28 17.97
CA GLY A 241 18.49 -26.11 19.01
C GLY A 241 17.96 -24.68 19.13
N GLY A 242 18.12 -23.86 18.10
CA GLY A 242 17.69 -22.46 18.09
C GLY A 242 16.33 -22.25 17.45
N ASN A 243 15.78 -21.03 17.62
CA ASN A 243 14.60 -20.55 16.93
C ASN A 243 14.98 -19.62 15.79
N LEU A 244 14.28 -19.68 14.64
CA LEU A 244 14.44 -18.76 13.54
C LEU A 244 13.46 -17.60 13.70
N VAL A 245 14.00 -16.37 13.77
CA VAL A 245 13.21 -15.13 13.78
C VAL A 245 13.32 -14.47 12.42
N ILE A 246 12.18 -14.19 11.80
CA ILE A 246 12.10 -13.57 10.47
C ILE A 246 11.40 -12.21 10.61
N PRO A 247 12.13 -11.09 10.55
CA PRO A 247 11.51 -9.77 10.49
C PRO A 247 10.85 -9.59 9.11
N ALA A 248 9.58 -9.24 9.11
CA ALA A 248 8.80 -9.05 7.90
C ALA A 248 7.75 -7.95 8.11
N PHE A 249 7.45 -7.18 7.06
CA PHE A 249 6.32 -6.26 7.10
C PHE A 249 5.01 -7.04 7.29
N SER A 250 4.10 -6.45 8.04
CA SER A 250 2.82 -7.08 8.42
C SER A 250 1.96 -7.42 7.20
N VAL A 251 2.05 -6.63 6.13
CA VAL A 251 1.31 -6.82 4.87
C VAL A 251 2.27 -7.18 3.74
N GLY A 252 1.93 -8.19 2.96
CA GLY A 252 2.70 -8.69 1.82
C GLY A 252 3.76 -9.71 2.22
N ARG A 253 4.88 -9.28 2.81
CA ARG A 253 6.02 -10.16 3.11
C ARG A 253 5.69 -11.25 4.14
N THR A 254 4.92 -10.96 5.17
CA THR A 254 4.50 -11.98 6.15
C THR A 254 3.70 -13.09 5.47
N GLN A 255 2.75 -12.74 4.61
CA GLN A 255 1.93 -13.71 3.90
C GLN A 255 2.76 -14.56 2.92
N GLU A 256 3.74 -13.96 2.22
CA GLU A 256 4.70 -14.74 1.41
C GLU A 256 5.51 -15.72 2.26
N MET A 257 5.98 -15.33 3.44
CA MET A 257 6.71 -16.23 4.33
C MET A 257 5.83 -17.41 4.78
N LEU A 258 4.56 -17.15 5.12
CA LEU A 258 3.60 -18.21 5.45
C LEU A 258 3.40 -19.19 4.28
N TYR A 259 3.32 -18.68 3.07
CA TYR A 259 3.25 -19.51 1.87
C TYR A 259 4.48 -20.42 1.73
N TYR A 260 5.70 -19.90 1.88
CA TYR A 260 6.92 -20.70 1.81
C TYR A 260 7.02 -21.72 2.95
N MET A 261 6.65 -21.33 4.19
CA MET A 261 6.61 -22.26 5.33
C MET A 261 5.67 -23.45 5.06
N ARG A 262 4.52 -23.17 4.43
CA ARG A 262 3.60 -24.20 4.02
C ARG A 262 4.21 -25.11 2.95
N ARG A 263 4.83 -24.56 1.90
CA ARG A 263 5.53 -25.35 0.87
C ARG A 263 6.56 -26.28 1.51
N ILE A 264 7.38 -25.76 2.44
CA ILE A 264 8.37 -26.56 3.15
C ILE A 264 7.73 -27.77 3.87
N LYS A 265 6.57 -27.55 4.52
CA LYS A 265 5.83 -28.64 5.18
C LYS A 265 5.25 -29.65 4.19
N THR A 266 4.55 -29.17 3.17
CA THR A 266 3.81 -30.02 2.22
C THR A 266 4.74 -30.77 1.25
N GLU A 267 5.85 -30.17 0.86
CA GLU A 267 6.86 -30.78 -0.03
C GLU A 267 7.91 -31.60 0.76
N GLY A 268 7.85 -31.58 2.11
CA GLY A 268 8.78 -32.33 2.95
C GLY A 268 10.23 -31.84 2.86
N LEU A 269 10.45 -30.53 2.60
CA LEU A 269 11.80 -29.97 2.41
C LEU A 269 12.63 -29.92 3.70
N LEU A 270 12.02 -30.22 4.86
CA LEU A 270 12.68 -30.27 6.16
C LEU A 270 12.35 -31.58 6.87
N PRO A 271 12.82 -32.73 6.37
CA PRO A 271 12.42 -34.06 6.84
C PRO A 271 12.83 -34.36 8.28
N GLU A 272 13.89 -33.73 8.78
CA GLU A 272 14.37 -33.93 10.16
C GLU A 272 13.49 -33.19 11.20
N TYR A 273 12.70 -32.19 10.76
CA TYR A 273 11.84 -31.37 11.61
C TYR A 273 10.43 -31.20 11.03
N PRO A 274 9.68 -32.28 10.74
CA PRO A 274 8.38 -32.20 10.05
C PRO A 274 7.31 -31.48 10.87
N GLY A 275 7.47 -31.44 12.20
CA GLY A 275 6.54 -30.84 13.14
C GLY A 275 6.90 -29.42 13.58
N PHE A 276 7.74 -28.70 12.83
CA PHE A 276 8.06 -27.30 13.21
C PHE A 276 6.80 -26.42 13.25
N GLU A 277 6.78 -25.52 14.20
CA GLU A 277 5.67 -24.58 14.42
C GLU A 277 6.03 -23.19 13.91
N VAL A 278 5.03 -22.41 13.49
CA VAL A 278 5.17 -21.06 12.99
C VAL A 278 4.28 -20.13 13.81
N TYR A 279 4.85 -19.08 14.35
CA TYR A 279 4.16 -18.09 15.17
C TYR A 279 4.19 -16.73 14.47
N ILE A 280 3.05 -16.04 14.44
CA ILE A 280 2.94 -14.66 13.96
C ILE A 280 2.78 -13.79 15.20
N ASP A 281 3.83 -13.04 15.53
CA ASP A 281 3.85 -12.13 16.68
C ASP A 281 3.53 -10.68 16.24
N SER A 282 2.39 -10.51 15.57
CA SER A 282 1.88 -9.21 15.11
C SER A 282 0.37 -9.28 14.88
N PRO A 283 -0.45 -8.60 15.70
CA PRO A 283 -1.89 -8.51 15.48
C PRO A 283 -2.24 -7.98 14.09
N LEU A 284 -1.55 -6.94 13.63
CA LEU A 284 -1.76 -6.37 12.28
C LEU A 284 -1.49 -7.41 11.18
N ALA A 285 -0.44 -8.22 11.31
CA ALA A 285 -0.14 -9.26 10.32
C ALA A 285 -1.21 -10.37 10.31
N VAL A 286 -1.80 -10.69 11.46
CA VAL A 286 -2.92 -11.64 11.55
C VAL A 286 -4.16 -11.07 10.86
N GLU A 287 -4.51 -9.81 11.12
CA GLU A 287 -5.64 -9.14 10.46
C GLU A 287 -5.43 -9.05 8.93
N ALA A 288 -4.24 -8.66 8.50
CA ALA A 288 -3.89 -8.64 7.07
C ALA A 288 -4.02 -10.03 6.43
N THR A 289 -3.55 -11.09 7.10
CA THR A 289 -3.68 -12.47 6.61
C THR A 289 -5.15 -12.88 6.44
N ASN A 290 -6.03 -12.45 7.34
CA ASN A 290 -7.47 -12.67 7.21
C ASN A 290 -8.07 -11.95 5.99
N ILE A 291 -7.59 -10.73 5.67
CA ILE A 291 -8.01 -10.01 4.47
C ILE A 291 -7.56 -10.76 3.21
N PHE A 292 -6.29 -11.21 3.15
CA PHE A 292 -5.80 -12.05 2.04
C PHE A 292 -6.68 -13.29 1.83
N HIS A 293 -7.07 -13.95 2.92
CA HIS A 293 -7.91 -15.14 2.85
C HIS A 293 -9.32 -14.88 2.29
N LYS A 294 -9.90 -13.71 2.56
CA LYS A 294 -11.22 -13.32 2.07
C LYS A 294 -11.22 -12.78 0.64
N SER A 295 -10.10 -12.25 0.18
CA SER A 295 -9.99 -11.53 -1.09
C SER A 295 -9.74 -12.46 -2.27
N VAL A 296 -10.69 -13.36 -2.53
CA VAL A 296 -10.58 -14.42 -3.57
C VAL A 296 -10.32 -13.85 -4.97
N GLU A 297 -10.87 -12.69 -5.30
CA GLU A 297 -10.76 -12.07 -6.62
C GLU A 297 -9.38 -11.46 -6.90
N ALA A 298 -8.69 -11.02 -5.86
CA ALA A 298 -7.37 -10.38 -5.95
C ALA A 298 -6.20 -11.35 -5.71
N VAL A 299 -6.49 -12.61 -5.39
CA VAL A 299 -5.48 -13.64 -5.11
C VAL A 299 -5.40 -14.64 -6.27
N SER A 300 -4.19 -15.08 -6.61
CA SER A 300 -4.00 -16.10 -7.63
C SER A 300 -4.70 -17.41 -7.23
N TYR A 301 -5.63 -17.89 -8.08
CA TYR A 301 -6.46 -19.07 -7.82
C TYR A 301 -5.68 -20.35 -7.49
N THR A 302 -4.48 -20.50 -8.07
CA THR A 302 -3.58 -21.63 -7.80
C THR A 302 -3.05 -21.67 -6.36
N HIS A 303 -3.09 -20.55 -5.65
CA HIS A 303 -2.53 -20.37 -4.32
C HIS A 303 -3.58 -20.37 -3.21
N LEU A 304 -4.87 -20.17 -3.55
CA LEU A 304 -5.98 -20.12 -2.56
C LEU A 304 -6.12 -21.41 -1.73
N ARG A 305 -6.00 -22.58 -2.36
CA ARG A 305 -5.99 -23.87 -1.64
C ARG A 305 -4.83 -23.99 -0.65
N ALA A 306 -3.85 -23.08 -0.76
CA ALA A 306 -2.69 -23.01 0.11
C ALA A 306 -3.00 -22.42 1.50
N HIS A 307 -3.97 -21.51 1.61
CA HIS A 307 -4.30 -20.84 2.87
C HIS A 307 -5.16 -21.66 3.83
N GLU A 308 -6.02 -22.55 3.33
CA GLU A 308 -6.95 -23.32 4.16
C GLU A 308 -6.28 -24.26 5.18
N THR A 309 -5.01 -24.59 5.00
CA THR A 309 -4.32 -25.59 5.82
C THR A 309 -3.38 -25.00 6.88
N LEU A 310 -3.13 -23.68 6.89
CA LEU A 310 -2.26 -23.03 7.88
C LEU A 310 -3.04 -22.45 9.08
N MET A 311 -4.34 -22.34 8.96
CA MET A 311 -5.25 -21.93 10.03
C MET A 311 -5.96 -23.11 10.65
#